data_b542d7c4768d12cc924435679a816d01
#
_entry.id   b542d7c4768d12cc924435679a816d01
#
_cell.length_a   1.000
_cell.length_b   1.000
_cell.length_c   1.000
_cell.angle_alpha   90.00
_cell.angle_beta   90.00
_cell.angle_gamma   90.00
#
_symmetry.space_group_name_H-M   'P 1'
#
loop_
_entity.id
_entity.type
_entity.pdbx_description
1 polymer ?
#
loop_
_entity_poly.entity_id
_entity_poly.type
_entity_poly.pdbx_seq_one_letter_code
_entity_poly.pdbx_strand_id
1 'polypeptide(L)'
;MISLYKTTNTEFTKNGDVFLTPTKCTVKIVAAGQYDLTMDHPIDPDGKWAFLQPEAIIAAPIPAELIENAYAGMDVDVYKTTEKAALREGPSEPTAITYAGWVAGTSYAVGAKVTSAGQNYQLNSALTGNEIYSPPSGNSKWAKIANKTSGSPVLVQTRSGMDLYYISGPTDGWYKMSTTYGLEGYIKSGQVVYDRHLTPSETQDRLITGQLFRIKKVTVDTKQMSVNVTAEHVSYDLSGVLIENVNIVRKPPAQALSLIENAFMIDYPGSIASNIIESEDRLYSAELSGKNGMFALLDPDKGVVAQFEAAFRRDNWDLFVMEKTNTDQGFRITYGNNMLGVNWKIGSDQLITRIVPVAKDEDGSDLFVSDNTKYVDSQYINNYPRIRMERLRVDGQVGKDDGSETDTTWTKAALREEMQKQAEARFSVDKVDQLRHEITIDFVRLGDTEEYRQFKDLQRVRLYDTVIAEDPRIDLSVSVEVVEIEFDAVNERITALKLSNIEAYNLRNTAGFNVLNNSITGDKLTDEAGAAIVGTVKDDAVEEAKAYTNGTAYTIQSWVSANFEPKSGGGE
;
A
#
# COMPACT_ATOMS: atom_id res chain seq x y z
N MET A 1 -20.61 16.70 -0.78
CA MET A 1 -20.62 18.19 -0.62
C MET A 1 -19.19 18.67 -0.36
N ILE A 2 -18.69 19.64 -1.12
CA ILE A 2 -17.31 20.14 -1.00
C ILE A 2 -17.30 21.33 -0.03
N SER A 3 -16.40 21.32 0.95
CA SER A 3 -16.28 22.39 1.94
C SER A 3 -14.81 22.79 2.16
N LEU A 4 -14.60 23.94 2.77
CA LEU A 4 -13.29 24.49 3.05
C LEU A 4 -13.16 24.77 4.54
N TYR A 5 -12.03 24.40 5.10
CA TYR A 5 -11.56 24.80 6.42
C TYR A 5 -10.49 25.88 6.26
N LYS A 6 -10.66 26.98 6.98
CA LYS A 6 -9.70 28.08 6.97
C LYS A 6 -8.37 27.66 7.60
N THR A 7 -7.32 28.40 7.28
CA THR A 7 -5.95 28.13 7.80
C THR A 7 -5.83 28.14 9.32
N THR A 8 -6.77 28.77 10.00
CA THR A 8 -6.82 28.83 11.47
C THR A 8 -7.58 27.68 12.12
N ASN A 9 -8.21 26.81 11.31
CA ASN A 9 -8.98 25.69 11.85
C ASN A 9 -8.05 24.54 12.24
N THR A 10 -8.29 23.96 13.41
CA THR A 10 -7.57 22.81 13.96
C THR A 10 -8.46 21.59 14.18
N GLU A 11 -9.77 21.75 13.98
CA GLU A 11 -10.78 20.69 14.16
C GLU A 11 -11.44 20.37 12.81
N PHE A 12 -11.29 19.14 12.33
CA PHE A 12 -11.81 18.69 11.03
C PHE A 12 -12.94 17.67 11.17
N THR A 13 -13.51 17.54 12.37
CA THR A 13 -14.61 16.61 12.68
C THR A 13 -16.00 17.21 12.42
N LYS A 14 -16.06 18.51 12.20
CA LYS A 14 -17.30 19.25 11.89
C LYS A 14 -17.32 19.63 10.41
N ASN A 15 -18.45 20.13 9.93
CA ASN A 15 -18.55 20.71 8.59
C ASN A 15 -17.54 21.87 8.43
N GLY A 16 -16.99 22.01 7.23
CA GLY A 16 -16.07 23.10 6.92
C GLY A 16 -16.67 24.50 7.16
N ASP A 17 -15.79 25.48 7.30
CA ASP A 17 -16.18 26.88 7.55
C ASP A 17 -16.95 27.51 6.38
N VAL A 18 -16.70 27.02 5.15
CA VAL A 18 -17.32 27.54 3.92
C VAL A 18 -17.72 26.37 3.02
N PHE A 19 -18.95 26.38 2.54
CA PHE A 19 -19.39 25.46 1.50
C PHE A 19 -19.08 26.01 0.12
N LEU A 20 -18.31 25.24 -0.65
CA LEU A 20 -17.87 25.58 -1.99
C LEU A 20 -18.84 25.08 -3.05
N THR A 21 -18.91 25.79 -4.17
CA THR A 21 -19.72 25.43 -5.35
C THR A 21 -18.86 25.43 -6.60
N PRO A 22 -17.86 24.54 -6.69
CA PRO A 22 -16.99 24.48 -7.85
C PRO A 22 -17.74 24.01 -9.09
N THR A 23 -17.28 24.47 -10.26
CA THR A 23 -17.76 24.00 -11.56
C THR A 23 -17.09 22.67 -11.96
N LYS A 24 -15.88 22.44 -11.44
CA LYS A 24 -15.12 21.21 -11.62
C LYS A 24 -14.32 20.92 -10.35
N CYS A 25 -14.29 19.67 -9.93
CA CYS A 25 -13.42 19.21 -8.85
C CYS A 25 -13.01 17.77 -9.14
N THR A 26 -11.76 17.59 -9.52
CA THR A 26 -11.20 16.28 -9.87
C THR A 26 -10.20 15.86 -8.83
N VAL A 27 -10.35 14.66 -8.31
CA VAL A 27 -9.41 14.02 -7.41
C VAL A 27 -8.71 12.89 -8.18
N LYS A 28 -7.38 12.89 -8.09
CA LYS A 28 -6.52 11.89 -8.70
C LYS A 28 -5.80 11.11 -7.63
N ILE A 29 -5.95 9.79 -7.64
CA ILE A 29 -5.35 8.87 -6.67
C ILE A 29 -4.46 7.88 -7.43
N VAL A 30 -3.18 7.86 -7.11
CA VAL A 30 -2.19 6.93 -7.67
C VAL A 30 -1.74 5.96 -6.57
N ALA A 31 -1.68 4.68 -6.91
CA ALA A 31 -1.16 3.63 -6.04
C ALA A 31 0.26 3.97 -5.58
N ALA A 32 0.50 3.95 -4.27
CA ALA A 32 1.79 4.33 -3.66
C ALA A 32 2.39 5.64 -4.22
N GLY A 33 1.55 6.57 -4.65
CA GLY A 33 1.98 7.79 -5.31
C GLY A 33 1.09 8.99 -5.02
N GLN A 34 0.88 9.79 -6.04
CA GLN A 34 0.13 11.05 -6.02
C GLN A 34 -1.30 10.88 -5.48
N TYR A 35 -1.76 11.83 -4.69
CA TYR A 35 -3.13 11.95 -4.24
C TYR A 35 -3.48 13.43 -4.16
N ASP A 36 -4.01 13.96 -5.26
CA ASP A 36 -4.19 15.39 -5.48
C ASP A 36 -5.61 15.74 -5.82
N LEU A 37 -5.95 17.01 -5.59
CA LEU A 37 -7.20 17.61 -5.99
C LEU A 37 -6.92 18.81 -6.88
N THR A 38 -7.62 18.89 -8.01
CA THR A 38 -7.71 20.10 -8.84
C THR A 38 -9.15 20.59 -8.88
N MET A 39 -9.35 21.89 -8.71
CA MET A 39 -10.68 22.47 -8.64
C MET A 39 -10.76 23.79 -9.41
N ASP A 40 -11.83 23.98 -10.16
CA ASP A 40 -12.22 25.26 -10.76
C ASP A 40 -13.44 25.80 -10.02
N HIS A 41 -13.30 26.96 -9.40
CA HIS A 41 -14.36 27.65 -8.68
C HIS A 41 -14.67 28.99 -9.34
N PRO A 42 -15.94 29.37 -9.54
CA PRO A 42 -16.27 30.68 -10.10
C PRO A 42 -15.89 31.79 -9.12
N ILE A 43 -15.58 32.97 -9.65
CA ILE A 43 -15.56 34.21 -8.85
C ILE A 43 -17.02 34.56 -8.58
N ASP A 44 -17.56 33.99 -7.49
CA ASP A 44 -18.96 34.08 -7.13
C ASP A 44 -19.26 35.42 -6.39
N PRO A 45 -20.49 35.92 -6.50
CA PRO A 45 -20.91 37.18 -5.82
C PRO A 45 -20.88 37.08 -4.28
N ASP A 46 -21.00 35.83 -3.74
CA ASP A 46 -20.97 35.58 -2.29
C ASP A 46 -19.56 35.69 -1.71
N GLY A 47 -18.56 35.80 -2.58
CA GLY A 47 -17.17 35.97 -2.19
C GLY A 47 -16.51 34.70 -1.58
N LYS A 48 -17.10 33.52 -1.78
CA LYS A 48 -16.56 32.26 -1.25
C LYS A 48 -15.17 31.95 -1.78
N TRP A 49 -14.91 32.31 -3.04
CA TRP A 49 -13.61 32.13 -3.70
C TRP A 49 -12.46 32.80 -2.96
N ALA A 50 -12.71 33.90 -2.21
CA ALA A 50 -11.69 34.64 -1.48
C ALA A 50 -11.11 33.86 -0.29
N PHE A 51 -11.78 32.79 0.17
CA PHE A 51 -11.28 31.89 1.21
C PHE A 51 -10.37 30.80 0.66
N LEU A 52 -10.31 30.63 -0.68
CA LEU A 52 -9.38 29.71 -1.34
C LEU A 52 -7.97 30.29 -1.28
N GLN A 53 -7.23 29.93 -0.24
CA GLN A 53 -5.88 30.43 0.02
C GLN A 53 -4.93 29.26 0.25
N PRO A 54 -3.63 29.39 -0.08
CA PRO A 54 -2.63 28.40 0.28
C PRO A 54 -2.71 28.05 1.78
N GLU A 55 -2.47 26.79 2.11
CA GLU A 55 -2.58 26.19 3.44
C GLU A 55 -4.01 26.01 4.00
N ALA A 56 -5.05 26.59 3.40
CA ALA A 56 -6.42 26.19 3.71
C ALA A 56 -6.69 24.75 3.23
N ILE A 57 -7.66 24.08 3.86
CA ILE A 57 -7.94 22.66 3.58
C ILE A 57 -9.32 22.53 2.93
N ILE A 58 -9.37 21.83 1.80
CA ILE A 58 -10.61 21.44 1.13
C ILE A 58 -11.00 20.03 1.58
N ALA A 59 -12.23 19.86 2.05
CA ALA A 59 -12.83 18.54 2.23
C ALA A 59 -13.65 18.20 0.97
N ALA A 60 -13.23 17.15 0.27
CA ALA A 60 -13.94 16.66 -0.90
C ALA A 60 -14.55 15.28 -0.61
N PRO A 61 -15.78 14.98 -1.09
CA PRO A 61 -16.38 13.68 -0.97
C PRO A 61 -15.63 12.69 -1.87
N ILE A 62 -15.15 11.62 -1.28
CA ILE A 62 -14.51 10.51 -2.00
C ILE A 62 -15.26 9.23 -1.64
N PRO A 63 -15.62 8.36 -2.59
CA PRO A 63 -16.27 7.11 -2.29
C PRO A 63 -15.45 6.28 -1.31
N ALA A 64 -16.08 5.75 -0.26
CA ALA A 64 -15.42 4.88 0.72
C ALA A 64 -14.90 3.59 0.08
N GLU A 65 -15.48 3.17 -1.03
CA GLU A 65 -14.95 2.07 -1.84
C GLU A 65 -13.53 2.32 -2.36
N LEU A 66 -13.12 3.58 -2.51
CA LEU A 66 -11.74 3.95 -2.83
C LEU A 66 -10.82 3.93 -1.60
N ILE A 67 -11.40 4.00 -0.41
CA ILE A 67 -10.68 4.05 0.87
C ILE A 67 -10.79 2.71 1.62
N GLU A 68 -11.67 1.80 1.22
CA GLU A 68 -11.98 0.52 1.89
C GLU A 68 -12.33 0.66 3.38
N ASN A 69 -13.61 0.77 3.68
CA ASN A 69 -14.08 0.62 5.05
C ASN A 69 -14.50 -0.84 5.28
N ALA A 70 -13.78 -1.55 6.14
CA ALA A 70 -14.07 -2.95 6.48
C ALA A 70 -15.45 -3.14 7.12
N TYR A 71 -16.07 -2.08 7.60
CA TYR A 71 -17.35 -2.10 8.31
C TYR A 71 -18.52 -1.54 7.49
N ALA A 72 -18.33 -1.31 6.19
CA ALA A 72 -19.42 -0.84 5.33
C ALA A 72 -20.60 -1.81 5.34
N GLY A 73 -21.81 -1.31 5.67
CA GLY A 73 -23.04 -2.11 5.78
C GLY A 73 -23.14 -2.95 7.04
N MET A 74 -22.27 -2.79 8.03
CA MET A 74 -22.29 -3.51 9.30
C MET A 74 -22.87 -2.66 10.44
N ASP A 75 -23.46 -3.34 11.41
CA ASP A 75 -23.91 -2.79 12.68
C ASP A 75 -22.73 -2.80 13.67
N VAL A 76 -22.28 -1.63 14.12
CA VAL A 76 -21.03 -1.54 14.89
C VAL A 76 -20.99 -0.37 15.87
N ASP A 77 -20.40 -0.62 17.05
CA ASP A 77 -20.07 0.42 18.02
C ASP A 77 -18.70 1.03 17.72
N VAL A 78 -18.63 2.36 17.77
CA VAL A 78 -17.40 3.14 17.57
C VAL A 78 -16.96 3.71 18.90
N TYR A 79 -15.68 3.54 19.17
CA TYR A 79 -14.98 4.12 20.31
C TYR A 79 -13.92 5.10 19.81
N LYS A 80 -13.62 6.11 20.60
CA LYS A 80 -12.51 7.04 20.35
C LYS A 80 -11.39 6.82 21.34
N THR A 81 -10.18 6.88 20.84
CA THR A 81 -8.99 6.92 21.70
C THR A 81 -8.94 8.26 22.45
N THR A 82 -8.64 8.19 23.74
CA THR A 82 -8.54 9.39 24.60
C THR A 82 -7.16 10.03 24.59
N GLU A 83 -6.16 9.27 24.18
CA GLU A 83 -4.76 9.66 24.14
C GLU A 83 -4.00 8.91 23.03
N LYS A 84 -2.73 9.22 22.79
CA LYS A 84 -1.85 8.38 21.97
C LYS A 84 -1.65 7.04 22.70
N ALA A 85 -2.09 5.95 22.07
CA ALA A 85 -2.11 4.61 22.64
C ALA A 85 -1.61 3.58 21.62
N ALA A 86 -1.32 2.37 22.08
CA ALA A 86 -0.88 1.28 21.24
C ALA A 86 -2.01 0.24 21.04
N LEU A 87 -2.42 0.02 19.79
CA LEU A 87 -3.19 -1.16 19.41
C LEU A 87 -2.18 -2.30 19.21
N ARG A 88 -2.34 -3.42 19.93
CA ARG A 88 -1.37 -4.51 20.02
C ARG A 88 -1.91 -5.81 19.45
N GLU A 89 -1.02 -6.69 19.04
CA GLU A 89 -1.37 -8.03 18.57
C GLU A 89 -2.07 -8.88 19.64
N GLY A 90 -1.73 -8.67 20.92
CA GLY A 90 -2.33 -9.38 22.05
C GLY A 90 -2.50 -8.48 23.28
N PRO A 91 -3.29 -8.92 24.27
CA PRO A 91 -3.62 -8.14 25.46
C PRO A 91 -2.49 -8.13 26.49
N SER A 92 -1.30 -7.69 26.13
CA SER A 92 -0.17 -7.61 27.05
C SER A 92 0.73 -6.40 26.79
N GLU A 93 1.11 -5.72 27.87
CA GLU A 93 2.09 -4.65 27.82
C GLU A 93 3.51 -5.21 27.69
N PRO A 94 4.41 -4.50 27.00
CA PRO A 94 5.80 -4.87 26.96
C PRO A 94 6.43 -4.69 28.34
N THR A 95 7.00 -5.76 28.85
CA THR A 95 7.81 -5.75 30.08
C THR A 95 9.25 -6.05 29.69
N ALA A 96 10.19 -5.30 30.28
CA ALA A 96 11.61 -5.57 30.08
C ALA A 96 11.93 -6.99 30.55
N ILE A 97 12.55 -7.79 29.69
CA ILE A 97 13.06 -9.10 30.10
C ILE A 97 14.30 -8.85 30.95
N THR A 98 14.21 -9.17 32.22
CA THR A 98 15.35 -9.17 33.16
C THR A 98 15.75 -10.60 33.42
N TYR A 99 17.02 -10.89 33.35
CA TYR A 99 17.60 -12.14 33.81
C TYR A 99 17.96 -12.06 35.27
N ALA A 100 18.35 -13.19 35.86
CA ALA A 100 18.88 -13.18 37.23
C ALA A 100 20.03 -12.17 37.36
N GLY A 101 20.07 -11.45 38.46
CA GLY A 101 21.14 -10.47 38.70
C GLY A 101 22.51 -11.16 38.70
N TRP A 102 23.46 -10.51 38.06
CA TRP A 102 24.85 -10.98 38.15
C TRP A 102 25.35 -10.92 39.59
N VAL A 103 26.00 -11.98 40.04
CA VAL A 103 26.55 -12.09 41.39
C VAL A 103 28.05 -12.37 41.32
N ALA A 104 28.87 -11.53 41.99
CA ALA A 104 30.30 -11.68 42.05
C ALA A 104 30.69 -13.02 42.72
N GLY A 105 31.70 -13.69 42.18
CA GLY A 105 32.17 -14.98 42.70
C GLY A 105 31.34 -16.19 42.28
N THR A 106 30.29 -15.98 41.46
CA THR A 106 29.47 -17.07 40.90
C THR A 106 30.07 -17.57 39.60
N SER A 107 30.15 -18.88 39.45
CA SER A 107 30.54 -19.52 38.18
C SER A 107 29.34 -19.60 37.26
N TYR A 108 29.46 -19.05 36.06
CA TYR A 108 28.43 -19.09 35.02
C TYR A 108 28.88 -19.98 33.87
N ALA A 109 27.96 -20.77 33.31
CA ALA A 109 28.24 -21.54 32.12
C ALA A 109 28.23 -20.60 30.88
N VAL A 110 28.99 -20.94 29.86
CA VAL A 110 28.94 -20.25 28.55
C VAL A 110 27.50 -20.28 28.01
N GLY A 111 27.01 -19.15 27.55
CA GLY A 111 25.61 -18.94 27.17
C GLY A 111 24.70 -18.44 28.29
N ALA A 112 25.17 -18.42 29.55
CA ALA A 112 24.38 -17.86 30.65
C ALA A 112 24.07 -16.39 30.44
N LYS A 113 22.82 -16.00 30.76
CA LYS A 113 22.35 -14.61 30.64
C LYS A 113 22.10 -14.02 32.04
N VAL A 114 22.58 -12.82 32.24
CA VAL A 114 22.44 -12.10 33.53
C VAL A 114 22.09 -10.63 33.27
N THR A 115 21.51 -9.99 34.28
CA THR A 115 21.30 -8.54 34.28
C THR A 115 22.28 -7.91 35.26
N SER A 116 23.00 -6.89 34.84
CA SER A 116 23.92 -6.10 35.68
C SER A 116 23.75 -4.62 35.37
N ALA A 117 23.55 -3.82 36.42
CA ALA A 117 23.29 -2.38 36.29
C ALA A 117 22.21 -2.00 35.25
N GLY A 118 21.11 -2.77 35.22
CA GLY A 118 19.98 -2.51 34.30
C GLY A 118 20.22 -2.94 32.86
N GLN A 119 21.37 -3.54 32.56
CA GLN A 119 21.71 -4.02 31.22
C GLN A 119 21.86 -5.55 31.21
N ASN A 120 21.36 -6.20 30.15
CA ASN A 120 21.48 -7.65 29.95
C ASN A 120 22.79 -8.02 29.29
N TYR A 121 23.38 -9.14 29.71
CA TYR A 121 24.64 -9.68 29.21
C TYR A 121 24.52 -11.19 28.99
N GLN A 122 25.25 -11.71 28.02
CA GLN A 122 25.42 -13.14 27.79
C GLN A 122 26.90 -13.51 27.85
N LEU A 123 27.22 -14.60 28.53
CA LEU A 123 28.58 -15.09 28.65
C LEU A 123 28.95 -15.87 27.37
N ASN A 124 29.92 -15.39 26.61
CA ASN A 124 30.37 -16.00 25.37
C ASN A 124 31.58 -16.92 25.54
N SER A 125 32.38 -16.74 26.57
CA SER A 125 33.56 -17.53 26.87
C SER A 125 33.68 -17.84 28.35
N ALA A 126 34.24 -19.01 28.70
CA ALA A 126 34.38 -19.43 30.10
C ALA A 126 35.19 -18.42 30.93
N LEU A 127 34.70 -18.09 32.09
CA LEU A 127 35.41 -17.26 33.08
C LEU A 127 36.51 -18.08 33.74
N THR A 128 37.68 -17.49 33.95
CA THR A 128 38.83 -18.13 34.56
C THR A 128 39.39 -17.28 35.69
N GLY A 129 39.84 -17.92 36.77
CA GLY A 129 40.47 -17.24 37.90
C GLY A 129 39.59 -16.15 38.51
N ASN A 130 40.13 -14.92 38.65
CA ASN A 130 39.45 -13.79 39.28
C ASN A 130 38.38 -13.11 38.37
N GLU A 131 38.20 -13.55 37.15
CA GLU A 131 37.20 -12.98 36.23
C GLU A 131 35.76 -13.15 36.75
N ILE A 132 35.50 -14.16 37.59
CA ILE A 132 34.20 -14.38 38.22
C ILE A 132 33.80 -13.20 39.17
N TYR A 133 34.75 -12.37 39.56
CA TYR A 133 34.52 -11.18 40.40
C TYR A 133 34.38 -9.90 39.55
N SER A 134 34.65 -9.96 38.26
CA SER A 134 34.55 -8.80 37.37
C SER A 134 33.13 -8.67 36.81
N PRO A 135 32.46 -7.51 37.00
CA PRO A 135 31.10 -7.32 36.48
C PRO A 135 31.07 -7.41 34.98
N PRO A 136 29.95 -7.85 34.38
CA PRO A 136 29.79 -8.01 32.93
C PRO A 136 30.15 -6.77 32.12
N SER A 137 29.86 -5.58 32.63
CA SER A 137 30.16 -4.31 31.94
C SER A 137 31.65 -4.01 31.77
N GLY A 138 32.52 -4.69 32.51
CA GLY A 138 33.99 -4.50 32.49
C GLY A 138 34.74 -5.75 32.03
N ASN A 139 34.08 -6.77 31.56
CA ASN A 139 34.68 -8.06 31.20
C ASN A 139 34.31 -8.45 29.78
N SER A 140 35.32 -8.52 28.90
CA SER A 140 35.16 -8.81 27.46
C SER A 140 34.58 -10.18 27.14
N LYS A 141 34.51 -11.10 28.09
CA LYS A 141 33.87 -12.41 27.92
C LYS A 141 32.35 -12.35 28.02
N TRP A 142 31.80 -11.24 28.48
CA TRP A 142 30.39 -10.98 28.49
C TRP A 142 30.01 -10.04 27.36
N ALA A 143 29.19 -10.52 26.43
CA ALA A 143 28.61 -9.67 25.41
C ALA A 143 27.37 -8.96 25.96
N LYS A 144 27.27 -7.66 25.73
CA LYS A 144 26.05 -6.91 25.96
C LYS A 144 24.96 -7.41 24.98
N ILE A 145 23.83 -7.84 25.52
CA ILE A 145 22.68 -8.24 24.69
C ILE A 145 21.56 -7.21 24.85
N ALA A 146 20.76 -7.08 23.80
CA ALA A 146 19.64 -6.15 23.80
C ALA A 146 18.69 -6.44 24.98
N ASN A 147 18.20 -5.40 25.62
CA ASN A 147 17.12 -5.49 26.58
C ASN A 147 15.83 -5.77 25.81
N LYS A 148 15.57 -7.07 25.53
CA LYS A 148 14.34 -7.46 24.86
C LYS A 148 13.17 -7.14 25.77
N THR A 149 12.05 -6.77 25.16
CA THR A 149 10.76 -6.67 25.84
C THR A 149 9.95 -7.92 25.58
N SER A 150 9.31 -8.47 26.61
CA SER A 150 8.22 -9.41 26.43
C SER A 150 6.92 -8.63 26.31
N GLY A 151 5.96 -9.15 25.62
CA GLY A 151 4.66 -8.51 25.42
C GLY A 151 4.28 -8.52 23.96
N SER A 152 3.04 -8.17 23.69
CA SER A 152 2.53 -8.21 22.34
C SER A 152 3.07 -7.05 21.52
N PRO A 153 3.49 -7.29 20.27
CA PRO A 153 3.92 -6.25 19.35
C PRO A 153 2.86 -5.16 19.19
N VAL A 154 3.32 -3.95 18.92
CA VAL A 154 2.45 -2.83 18.55
C VAL A 154 2.13 -2.95 17.06
N LEU A 155 0.84 -3.00 16.73
CA LEU A 155 0.35 -2.98 15.36
C LEU A 155 0.14 -1.56 14.86
N VAL A 156 -0.39 -0.69 15.74
CA VAL A 156 -0.69 0.71 15.42
C VAL A 156 -0.38 1.57 16.64
N GLN A 157 0.29 2.69 16.44
CA GLN A 157 0.30 3.81 17.38
C GLN A 157 -0.89 4.70 17.04
N THR A 158 -1.93 4.68 17.88
CA THR A 158 -3.11 5.49 17.68
C THR A 158 -2.85 6.94 18.09
N ARG A 159 -3.49 7.88 17.41
CA ARG A 159 -3.58 9.27 17.87
C ARG A 159 -4.77 9.47 18.81
N SER A 160 -4.80 10.55 19.57
CA SER A 160 -6.00 10.93 20.32
C SER A 160 -7.17 11.24 19.37
N GLY A 161 -8.37 10.76 19.72
CA GLY A 161 -9.57 10.94 18.92
C GLY A 161 -9.69 10.04 17.67
N MET A 162 -8.82 9.03 17.52
CA MET A 162 -8.94 8.05 16.45
C MET A 162 -10.16 7.14 16.67
N ASP A 163 -10.95 6.94 15.61
CA ASP A 163 -12.07 5.99 15.64
C ASP A 163 -11.56 4.55 15.62
N LEU A 164 -12.05 3.75 16.55
CA LEU A 164 -11.84 2.31 16.60
C LEU A 164 -13.18 1.60 16.68
N TYR A 165 -13.30 0.50 15.96
CA TYR A 165 -14.52 -0.30 15.86
C TYR A 165 -14.47 -1.44 16.87
N TYR A 166 -15.53 -1.59 17.66
CA TYR A 166 -15.61 -2.58 18.72
C TYR A 166 -15.80 -3.99 18.17
N ILE A 167 -15.02 -4.94 18.68
CA ILE A 167 -15.16 -6.35 18.39
C ILE A 167 -15.60 -7.11 19.62
N SER A 168 -14.89 -6.96 20.74
CA SER A 168 -15.22 -7.67 21.97
C SER A 168 -14.55 -7.07 23.21
N GLY A 169 -15.02 -7.43 24.39
CA GLY A 169 -14.40 -7.06 25.68
C GLY A 169 -15.23 -6.04 26.47
N PRO A 170 -14.68 -5.42 27.56
CA PRO A 170 -13.30 -5.64 27.99
C PRO A 170 -13.08 -6.98 28.70
N THR A 171 -11.98 -7.64 28.39
CA THR A 171 -11.52 -8.82 29.11
C THR A 171 -10.17 -8.50 29.72
N ASP A 172 -10.02 -8.68 31.02
CA ASP A 172 -8.80 -8.34 31.80
C ASP A 172 -8.28 -6.92 31.55
N GLY A 173 -9.21 -5.97 31.36
CA GLY A 173 -8.89 -4.55 31.12
C GLY A 173 -8.51 -4.22 29.69
N TRP A 174 -8.72 -5.12 28.73
CA TRP A 174 -8.45 -4.92 27.32
C TRP A 174 -9.69 -5.09 26.46
N TYR A 175 -9.89 -4.17 25.51
CA TYR A 175 -10.82 -4.33 24.40
C TYR A 175 -10.08 -4.93 23.20
N LYS A 176 -10.76 -5.81 22.46
CA LYS A 176 -10.40 -6.14 21.09
C LYS A 176 -11.15 -5.19 20.18
N MET A 177 -10.40 -4.43 19.40
CA MET A 177 -10.93 -3.40 18.50
C MET A 177 -10.25 -3.48 17.13
N SER A 178 -10.81 -2.78 16.17
CA SER A 178 -10.27 -2.71 14.82
C SER A 178 -10.20 -1.27 14.33
N THR A 179 -9.28 -1.03 13.41
CA THR A 179 -9.23 0.21 12.62
C THR A 179 -10.28 0.21 11.52
N THR A 180 -10.48 1.34 10.86
CA THR A 180 -11.37 1.48 9.70
C THR A 180 -11.07 0.47 8.59
N TYR A 181 -9.81 0.05 8.45
CA TYR A 181 -9.36 -0.91 7.44
C TYR A 181 -9.36 -2.37 7.89
N GLY A 182 -9.97 -2.68 9.05
CA GLY A 182 -10.09 -4.04 9.53
C GLY A 182 -8.83 -4.59 10.22
N LEU A 183 -7.83 -3.76 10.54
CA LEU A 183 -6.69 -4.19 11.33
C LEU A 183 -7.11 -4.36 12.79
N GLU A 184 -7.22 -5.60 13.23
CA GLU A 184 -7.67 -5.96 14.57
C GLU A 184 -6.51 -5.99 15.57
N GLY A 185 -6.78 -5.54 16.78
CA GLY A 185 -5.81 -5.58 17.87
C GLY A 185 -6.42 -5.31 19.23
N TYR A 186 -5.58 -5.24 20.25
CA TYR A 186 -5.97 -5.04 21.63
C TYR A 186 -5.50 -3.68 22.15
N ILE A 187 -6.40 -2.96 22.82
CA ILE A 187 -6.15 -1.66 23.46
C ILE A 187 -6.67 -1.67 24.89
N LYS A 188 -6.02 -0.95 25.79
CA LYS A 188 -6.50 -0.85 27.18
C LYS A 188 -7.84 -0.14 27.25
N SER A 189 -8.74 -0.65 28.09
CA SER A 189 -10.09 -0.08 28.26
C SER A 189 -10.08 1.37 28.76
N GLY A 190 -9.07 1.78 29.53
CA GLY A 190 -8.91 3.16 29.99
C GLY A 190 -8.41 4.15 28.92
N GLN A 191 -8.00 3.66 27.74
CA GLN A 191 -7.47 4.49 26.65
C GLN A 191 -8.48 4.76 25.54
N VAL A 192 -9.70 4.26 25.71
CA VAL A 192 -10.80 4.45 24.75
C VAL A 192 -12.09 4.80 25.47
N VAL A 193 -12.94 5.55 24.80
CA VAL A 193 -14.27 5.91 25.27
C VAL A 193 -15.30 5.62 24.20
N TYR A 194 -16.47 5.08 24.60
CA TYR A 194 -17.59 4.92 23.66
C TYR A 194 -17.99 6.26 23.07
N ASP A 195 -18.11 6.32 21.75
CA ASP A 195 -18.50 7.54 21.04
C ASP A 195 -19.92 7.43 20.49
N ARG A 196 -20.19 6.41 19.69
CA ARG A 196 -21.48 6.25 19.01
C ARG A 196 -21.69 4.83 18.50
N HIS A 197 -22.95 4.51 18.26
CA HIS A 197 -23.37 3.33 17.50
C HIS A 197 -23.65 3.72 16.06
N LEU A 198 -23.29 2.86 15.10
CA LEU A 198 -23.55 3.03 13.68
C LEU A 198 -24.36 1.85 13.17
N THR A 199 -25.51 2.15 12.59
CA THR A 199 -26.36 1.19 11.90
C THR A 199 -25.77 0.79 10.54
N PRO A 200 -26.19 -0.32 9.93
CA PRO A 200 -25.78 -0.72 8.60
C PRO A 200 -25.98 0.37 7.53
N SER A 201 -27.06 1.14 7.63
CA SER A 201 -27.30 2.27 6.72
C SER A 201 -26.26 3.37 6.93
N GLU A 202 -25.96 3.75 8.16
CA GLU A 202 -24.96 4.80 8.45
C GLU A 202 -23.54 4.37 8.10
N THR A 203 -23.18 3.11 8.26
CA THR A 203 -21.87 2.60 7.80
C THR A 203 -21.82 2.49 6.28
N GLN A 204 -22.93 2.24 5.63
CA GLN A 204 -23.05 2.22 4.17
C GLN A 204 -23.11 3.63 3.57
N ASP A 205 -23.82 4.55 4.19
CA ASP A 205 -23.91 5.97 3.76
C ASP A 205 -22.59 6.72 3.97
N ARG A 206 -21.69 6.21 4.82
CA ARG A 206 -20.28 6.65 4.88
C ARG A 206 -19.46 6.23 3.65
N LEU A 207 -20.11 5.77 2.58
CA LEU A 207 -19.49 5.55 1.27
C LEU A 207 -18.88 6.82 0.67
N ILE A 208 -19.14 7.99 1.27
CA ILE A 208 -18.51 9.25 0.88
C ILE A 208 -17.88 9.87 2.12
N THR A 209 -16.61 9.64 2.31
CA THR A 209 -15.84 10.27 3.37
C THR A 209 -15.26 11.58 2.87
N GLY A 210 -15.31 12.63 3.67
CA GLY A 210 -14.63 13.88 3.38
C GLY A 210 -13.11 13.67 3.51
N GLN A 211 -12.43 13.48 2.38
CA GLN A 211 -10.97 13.48 2.37
C GLN A 211 -10.46 14.92 2.31
N LEU A 212 -9.39 15.17 3.03
CA LEU A 212 -8.84 16.49 3.27
C LEU A 212 -7.66 16.77 2.34
N PHE A 213 -7.69 17.94 1.69
CA PHE A 213 -6.66 18.36 0.74
C PHE A 213 -6.16 19.75 1.10
N ARG A 214 -4.87 19.90 1.34
CA ARG A 214 -4.22 21.18 1.63
C ARG A 214 -3.92 21.92 0.34
N ILE A 215 -4.42 23.15 0.23
CA ILE A 215 -4.22 24.00 -0.94
C ILE A 215 -2.73 24.38 -1.04
N LYS A 216 -2.13 24.07 -2.19
CA LYS A 216 -0.75 24.43 -2.51
C LYS A 216 -0.67 25.65 -3.42
N LYS A 217 -1.59 25.75 -4.37
CA LYS A 217 -1.58 26.82 -5.36
C LYS A 217 -2.98 27.29 -5.67
N VAL A 218 -3.11 28.61 -5.78
CA VAL A 218 -4.34 29.27 -6.21
C VAL A 218 -3.99 30.20 -7.37
N THR A 219 -4.75 30.13 -8.45
CA THR A 219 -4.61 31.01 -9.61
C THR A 219 -5.95 31.68 -9.89
N VAL A 220 -6.00 32.99 -9.80
CA VAL A 220 -7.20 33.76 -10.10
C VAL A 220 -7.14 34.26 -11.54
N ASP A 221 -8.12 33.88 -12.35
CA ASP A 221 -8.28 34.37 -13.73
C ASP A 221 -9.52 35.27 -13.83
N THR A 222 -9.26 36.56 -13.84
CA THR A 222 -10.34 37.55 -13.94
C THR A 222 -10.96 37.62 -15.35
N LYS A 223 -10.28 37.11 -16.36
CA LYS A 223 -10.81 37.05 -17.73
C LYS A 223 -11.84 35.93 -17.87
N GLN A 224 -11.60 34.82 -17.22
CA GLN A 224 -12.52 33.68 -17.20
C GLN A 224 -13.46 33.70 -16.01
N MET A 225 -13.31 34.68 -15.12
CA MET A 225 -14.07 34.80 -13.86
C MET A 225 -14.02 33.50 -13.05
N SER A 226 -12.83 32.90 -12.96
CA SER A 226 -12.60 31.63 -12.28
C SER A 226 -11.36 31.62 -11.40
N VAL A 227 -11.36 30.76 -10.42
CA VAL A 227 -10.22 30.47 -9.55
C VAL A 227 -9.86 28.99 -9.72
N ASN A 228 -8.66 28.74 -10.20
CA ASN A 228 -8.10 27.39 -10.29
C ASN A 228 -7.29 27.09 -9.03
N VAL A 229 -7.55 25.95 -8.40
CA VAL A 229 -6.92 25.49 -7.18
C VAL A 229 -6.25 24.14 -7.41
N THR A 230 -5.03 24.01 -6.92
CA THR A 230 -4.33 22.73 -6.82
C THR A 230 -4.06 22.45 -5.34
N ALA A 231 -4.45 21.27 -4.87
CA ALA A 231 -4.30 20.86 -3.48
C ALA A 231 -3.77 19.42 -3.42
N GLU A 232 -2.98 19.13 -2.41
CA GLU A 232 -2.45 17.81 -2.11
C GLU A 232 -3.15 17.22 -0.90
N HIS A 233 -3.35 15.91 -0.89
CA HIS A 233 -3.94 15.22 0.26
C HIS A 233 -3.12 15.47 1.53
N VAL A 234 -3.78 15.64 2.68
CA VAL A 234 -3.11 15.99 3.94
C VAL A 234 -2.09 14.96 4.43
N SER A 235 -2.13 13.73 3.92
CA SER A 235 -1.06 12.75 4.17
C SER A 235 0.33 13.25 3.78
N TYR A 236 0.40 14.16 2.79
CA TYR A 236 1.66 14.77 2.36
C TYR A 236 2.24 15.79 3.35
N ASP A 237 1.51 16.14 4.42
CA ASP A 237 2.09 16.89 5.53
C ASP A 237 3.30 16.15 6.12
N LEU A 238 3.33 14.81 5.99
CA LEU A 238 4.47 13.97 6.37
C LEU A 238 5.75 14.26 5.58
N SER A 239 5.65 14.90 4.41
CA SER A 239 6.83 15.37 3.66
C SER A 239 7.58 16.51 4.37
N GLY A 240 6.89 17.24 5.26
CA GLY A 240 7.48 18.27 6.11
C GLY A 240 8.07 17.73 7.42
N VAL A 241 7.89 16.44 7.71
CA VAL A 241 8.37 15.82 8.95
C VAL A 241 9.70 15.12 8.69
N LEU A 242 10.77 15.64 9.26
CA LEU A 242 12.10 15.03 9.14
C LEU A 242 12.27 13.89 10.16
N ILE A 243 13.02 12.89 9.73
CA ILE A 243 13.46 11.77 10.55
C ILE A 243 14.83 12.12 11.12
N GLU A 244 14.96 12.02 12.44
CA GLU A 244 16.24 12.20 13.10
C GLU A 244 17.21 11.05 12.72
N ASN A 245 18.04 10.62 13.57
CA ASN A 245 19.02 9.58 13.26
C ASN A 245 18.41 8.19 13.46
N VAL A 246 18.01 7.52 12.37
CA VAL A 246 17.50 6.15 12.41
C VAL A 246 18.14 5.27 11.33
N ASN A 247 18.76 4.18 11.78
CA ASN A 247 19.22 3.09 10.93
C ASN A 247 18.47 1.82 11.35
N ILE A 248 17.70 1.27 10.42
CA ILE A 248 16.86 0.10 10.66
C ILE A 248 17.51 -1.09 9.95
N VAL A 249 17.75 -2.16 10.69
CA VAL A 249 18.35 -3.39 10.16
C VAL A 249 17.46 -4.57 10.51
N ARG A 250 16.97 -5.27 9.49
CA ARG A 250 16.18 -6.50 9.57
C ARG A 250 15.04 -6.44 10.59
N LYS A 251 14.16 -5.46 10.46
CA LYS A 251 12.97 -5.31 11.32
C LYS A 251 11.70 -5.69 10.59
N PRO A 252 10.76 -6.37 11.28
CA PRO A 252 9.44 -6.61 10.73
C PRO A 252 8.69 -5.29 10.47
N PRO A 253 7.69 -5.29 9.56
CA PRO A 253 7.03 -4.07 9.08
C PRO A 253 6.49 -3.18 10.20
N ALA A 254 5.75 -3.73 11.16
CA ALA A 254 5.17 -2.96 12.25
C ALA A 254 6.25 -2.33 13.16
N GLN A 255 7.34 -3.05 13.43
CA GLN A 255 8.46 -2.52 14.20
C GLN A 255 9.23 -1.44 13.43
N ALA A 256 9.44 -1.64 12.12
CA ALA A 256 10.08 -0.66 11.26
C ALA A 256 9.31 0.66 11.25
N LEU A 257 7.99 0.60 11.03
CA LEU A 257 7.12 1.78 11.05
C LEU A 257 7.12 2.49 12.41
N SER A 258 7.09 1.73 13.51
CA SER A 258 7.18 2.30 14.85
C SER A 258 8.52 3.00 15.10
N LEU A 259 9.63 2.45 14.61
CA LEU A 259 10.95 3.10 14.71
C LEU A 259 11.01 4.38 13.87
N ILE A 260 10.43 4.38 12.67
CA ILE A 260 10.34 5.57 11.82
C ILE A 260 9.52 6.65 12.52
N GLU A 261 8.33 6.31 13.01
CA GLU A 261 7.43 7.26 13.68
C GLU A 261 8.06 7.86 14.95
N ASN A 262 8.74 7.03 15.75
CA ASN A 262 9.44 7.49 16.97
C ASN A 262 10.65 8.38 16.66
N ALA A 263 11.19 8.34 15.45
CA ALA A 263 12.30 9.18 15.01
C ALA A 263 11.86 10.48 14.33
N PHE A 264 10.57 10.76 14.24
CA PHE A 264 10.07 12.04 13.73
C PHE A 264 10.47 13.19 14.65
N MET A 265 11.04 14.23 14.06
CA MET A 265 11.48 15.43 14.80
C MET A 265 10.32 16.29 15.31
N ILE A 266 9.12 16.10 14.77
CA ILE A 266 7.86 16.73 15.19
C ILE A 266 6.74 15.70 15.19
N ASP A 267 5.74 15.92 16.04
CA ASP A 267 4.56 15.05 16.07
C ASP A 267 3.79 15.11 14.75
N TYR A 268 3.54 13.95 14.16
CA TYR A 268 2.63 13.80 13.02
C TYR A 268 1.20 13.62 13.55
N PRO A 269 0.19 14.33 12.99
CA PRO A 269 -1.16 14.31 13.53
C PRO A 269 -1.93 13.01 13.27
N GLY A 270 -1.40 12.12 12.44
CA GLY A 270 -2.00 10.84 12.10
C GLY A 270 -1.34 9.63 12.75
N SER A 271 -1.68 8.46 12.26
CA SER A 271 -1.08 7.18 12.63
C SER A 271 -0.51 6.47 11.40
N ILE A 272 0.50 5.62 11.61
CA ILE A 272 1.05 4.77 10.55
C ILE A 272 0.95 3.32 11.02
N ALA A 273 0.28 2.47 10.24
CA ALA A 273 -0.02 1.10 10.61
C ALA A 273 0.30 0.10 9.49
N SER A 274 0.48 -1.18 9.86
CA SER A 274 0.65 -2.27 8.91
C SER A 274 -0.05 -3.53 9.39
N ASN A 275 -0.66 -4.27 8.47
CA ASN A 275 -1.19 -5.62 8.70
C ASN A 275 -0.29 -6.71 8.09
N ILE A 276 0.88 -6.35 7.58
CA ILE A 276 1.80 -7.32 6.96
C ILE A 276 2.34 -8.23 8.05
N ILE A 277 2.14 -9.54 7.86
CA ILE A 277 2.55 -10.56 8.82
C ILE A 277 4.07 -10.67 8.85
N GLU A 278 4.61 -10.74 10.06
CA GLU A 278 6.03 -10.93 10.32
C GLU A 278 6.50 -12.30 9.78
N SER A 279 7.57 -12.28 8.99
CA SER A 279 8.30 -13.49 8.59
C SER A 279 9.79 -13.21 8.51
N GLU A 280 10.64 -14.26 8.64
CA GLU A 280 12.10 -14.13 8.56
C GLU A 280 12.58 -13.62 7.19
N ASP A 281 11.78 -13.83 6.15
CA ASP A 281 12.08 -13.43 4.76
C ASP A 281 11.60 -12.01 4.41
N ARG A 282 10.75 -11.41 5.25
CA ARG A 282 10.14 -10.09 5.01
C ARG A 282 10.57 -9.11 6.10
N LEU A 283 11.82 -8.66 6.03
CA LEU A 283 12.42 -7.77 7.00
C LEU A 283 12.90 -6.48 6.31
N TYR A 284 12.59 -5.34 6.91
CA TYR A 284 12.96 -4.02 6.43
C TYR A 284 14.36 -3.62 6.89
N SER A 285 15.13 -3.06 5.97
CA SER A 285 16.44 -2.46 6.26
C SER A 285 16.62 -1.18 5.47
N ALA A 286 16.85 -0.06 6.15
CA ALA A 286 17.19 1.21 5.53
C ALA A 286 17.84 2.19 6.51
N GLU A 287 18.69 3.06 5.98
CA GLU A 287 19.17 4.26 6.65
C GLU A 287 18.34 5.45 6.20
N LEU A 288 17.64 6.08 7.13
CA LEU A 288 16.65 7.13 6.85
C LEU A 288 17.02 8.48 7.48
N SER A 289 18.22 8.60 8.07
CA SER A 289 18.68 9.82 8.75
C SER A 289 18.61 11.04 7.84
N GLY A 290 17.93 12.10 8.28
CA GLY A 290 17.74 13.34 7.51
C GLY A 290 16.79 13.22 6.31
N LYS A 291 16.08 12.11 6.16
CA LYS A 291 14.99 11.95 5.19
C LYS A 291 13.68 12.43 5.80
N ASN A 292 12.67 12.69 4.97
CA ASN A 292 11.33 12.97 5.49
C ASN A 292 10.50 11.69 5.59
N GLY A 293 9.39 11.77 6.36
CA GLY A 293 8.56 10.60 6.61
C GLY A 293 7.91 10.03 5.33
N MET A 294 7.54 10.88 4.36
CA MET A 294 6.96 10.38 3.10
C MET A 294 8.00 9.63 2.27
N PHE A 295 9.26 10.06 2.27
CA PHE A 295 10.38 9.32 1.68
C PHE A 295 10.51 7.93 2.32
N ALA A 296 10.48 7.85 3.65
CA ALA A 296 10.58 6.57 4.35
C ALA A 296 9.47 5.58 3.97
N LEU A 297 8.30 6.07 3.57
CA LEU A 297 7.18 5.23 3.15
C LEU A 297 7.22 4.89 1.64
N LEU A 298 7.44 5.87 0.77
CA LEU A 298 7.15 5.78 -0.67
C LEU A 298 8.37 5.81 -1.59
N ASP A 299 9.59 5.96 -1.06
CA ASP A 299 10.78 5.91 -1.92
C ASP A 299 10.84 4.56 -2.67
N PRO A 300 11.09 4.55 -4.00
CA PRO A 300 11.05 3.32 -4.79
C PRO A 300 12.06 2.26 -4.36
N ASP A 301 13.21 2.68 -3.79
CA ASP A 301 14.29 1.78 -3.43
C ASP A 301 14.32 1.47 -1.92
N LYS A 302 13.99 2.48 -1.10
CA LYS A 302 14.14 2.42 0.36
C LYS A 302 12.84 2.50 1.13
N GLY A 303 11.75 2.85 0.47
CA GLY A 303 10.46 3.01 1.11
C GLY A 303 9.88 1.69 1.60
N VAL A 304 9.22 1.74 2.76
CA VAL A 304 8.57 0.56 3.37
C VAL A 304 7.56 -0.07 2.41
N VAL A 305 6.79 0.75 1.69
CA VAL A 305 5.77 0.26 0.74
C VAL A 305 6.42 -0.52 -0.41
N ALA A 306 7.51 -0.02 -0.96
CA ALA A 306 8.23 -0.68 -2.05
C ALA A 306 8.89 -1.99 -1.58
N GLN A 307 9.61 -1.99 -0.46
CA GLN A 307 10.32 -3.17 0.02
C GLN A 307 9.39 -4.32 0.42
N PHE A 308 8.15 -4.03 0.80
CA PHE A 308 7.16 -5.07 1.12
C PHE A 308 6.14 -5.31 0.00
N GLU A 309 6.27 -4.64 -1.15
CA GLU A 309 5.28 -4.68 -2.24
C GLU A 309 3.86 -4.43 -1.75
N ALA A 310 3.74 -3.51 -0.82
CA ALA A 310 2.54 -3.30 -0.06
C ALA A 310 1.52 -2.39 -0.80
N ALA A 311 0.26 -2.53 -0.46
CA ALA A 311 -0.75 -1.53 -0.76
C ALA A 311 -0.60 -0.37 0.23
N PHE A 312 -0.63 0.86 -0.27
CA PHE A 312 -0.59 2.06 0.54
C PHE A 312 -1.96 2.72 0.56
N ARG A 313 -2.59 2.74 1.74
CA ARG A 313 -3.92 3.30 1.96
C ARG A 313 -3.82 4.56 2.82
N ARG A 314 -4.69 5.52 2.56
CA ARG A 314 -4.70 6.82 3.22
C ARG A 314 -6.13 7.22 3.59
N ASP A 315 -6.33 7.57 4.86
CA ASP A 315 -7.56 8.17 5.35
C ASP A 315 -7.19 9.43 6.13
N ASN A 316 -7.23 10.56 5.45
CA ASN A 316 -6.73 11.83 5.97
C ASN A 316 -5.27 11.68 6.44
N TRP A 317 -4.96 11.87 7.70
CA TRP A 317 -3.61 11.68 8.24
C TRP A 317 -3.30 10.24 8.62
N ASP A 318 -4.27 9.34 8.66
CA ASP A 318 -4.04 7.93 8.99
C ASP A 318 -3.55 7.16 7.77
N LEU A 319 -2.39 6.50 7.90
CA LEU A 319 -1.67 5.83 6.82
C LEU A 319 -1.56 4.34 7.11
N PHE A 320 -1.76 3.53 6.08
CA PHE A 320 -1.76 2.07 6.22
C PHE A 320 -0.90 1.44 5.13
N VAL A 321 0.11 0.69 5.57
CA VAL A 321 0.94 -0.16 4.71
C VAL A 321 0.40 -1.57 4.83
N MET A 322 -0.34 -2.03 3.82
CA MET A 322 -1.15 -3.24 3.91
C MET A 322 -0.69 -4.31 2.92
N GLU A 323 -0.93 -5.57 3.26
CA GLU A 323 -0.79 -6.67 2.30
C GLU A 323 -1.67 -6.41 1.09
N LYS A 324 -1.13 -6.58 -0.12
CA LYS A 324 -1.94 -6.55 -1.34
C LYS A 324 -2.80 -7.80 -1.40
N THR A 325 -4.10 -7.63 -1.51
CA THR A 325 -5.04 -8.76 -1.62
C THR A 325 -5.22 -9.22 -3.07
N ASN A 326 -4.88 -8.36 -4.04
CA ASN A 326 -5.03 -8.62 -5.50
C ASN A 326 -6.37 -9.28 -5.84
N THR A 327 -7.45 -8.77 -5.22
CA THR A 327 -8.76 -9.40 -5.30
C THR A 327 -9.39 -9.12 -6.66
N ASP A 328 -9.74 -10.17 -7.40
CA ASP A 328 -10.63 -10.05 -8.56
C ASP A 328 -12.08 -9.92 -8.06
N GLN A 329 -12.63 -8.71 -8.11
CA GLN A 329 -14.02 -8.43 -7.75
C GLN A 329 -15.02 -8.86 -8.84
N GLY A 330 -14.55 -9.52 -9.90
CA GLY A 330 -15.41 -9.90 -11.03
C GLY A 330 -15.67 -8.76 -12.02
N PHE A 331 -15.06 -7.60 -11.84
CA PHE A 331 -15.23 -6.50 -12.76
C PHE A 331 -14.50 -6.75 -14.07
N ARG A 332 -15.22 -6.61 -15.18
CA ARG A 332 -14.70 -6.81 -16.54
C ARG A 332 -14.88 -5.53 -17.35
N ILE A 333 -13.83 -5.15 -18.08
CA ILE A 333 -13.87 -4.04 -19.03
C ILE A 333 -13.74 -4.63 -20.44
N THR A 334 -14.84 -4.64 -21.18
CA THR A 334 -14.91 -5.34 -22.46
C THR A 334 -15.33 -4.38 -23.56
N TYR A 335 -14.63 -4.44 -24.70
CA TYR A 335 -15.02 -3.71 -25.89
C TYR A 335 -16.43 -4.09 -26.37
N GLY A 336 -17.20 -3.07 -26.72
CA GLY A 336 -18.61 -3.26 -27.14
C GLY A 336 -19.61 -3.32 -25.98
N ASN A 337 -19.13 -3.29 -24.71
CA ASN A 337 -19.95 -3.24 -23.52
C ASN A 337 -19.73 -1.92 -22.75
N ASN A 338 -18.67 -1.85 -21.96
CA ASN A 338 -18.36 -0.71 -21.10
C ASN A 338 -17.02 -0.03 -21.42
N MET A 339 -16.22 -0.57 -22.31
CA MET A 339 -14.97 0.04 -22.76
C MET A 339 -15.23 1.09 -23.85
N LEU A 340 -14.76 2.30 -23.63
CA LEU A 340 -14.78 3.39 -24.61
C LEU A 340 -13.53 3.40 -25.48
N GLY A 341 -12.37 3.11 -24.90
CA GLY A 341 -11.11 3.09 -25.62
C GLY A 341 -9.98 2.50 -24.79
N VAL A 342 -8.90 2.10 -25.48
CA VAL A 342 -7.66 1.61 -24.87
C VAL A 342 -6.50 2.37 -25.47
N ASN A 343 -5.64 2.91 -24.62
CA ASN A 343 -4.33 3.41 -24.99
C ASN A 343 -3.26 2.49 -24.39
N TRP A 344 -2.62 1.72 -25.24
CA TRP A 344 -1.60 0.75 -24.85
C TRP A 344 -0.22 1.21 -25.31
N LYS A 345 0.64 1.55 -24.34
CA LYS A 345 2.03 1.93 -24.56
C LYS A 345 2.94 0.78 -24.19
N ILE A 346 3.94 0.51 -25.01
CA ILE A 346 4.98 -0.48 -24.74
C ILE A 346 6.31 0.25 -24.81
N GLY A 347 7.07 0.21 -23.72
CA GLY A 347 8.35 0.91 -23.59
C GLY A 347 9.50 -0.01 -23.19
N SER A 348 10.70 0.29 -23.68
CA SER A 348 11.95 -0.39 -23.30
C SER A 348 12.91 0.51 -22.53
N ASP A 349 12.48 1.70 -22.12
CA ASP A 349 13.36 2.73 -21.54
C ASP A 349 13.96 2.29 -20.20
N GLN A 350 13.20 1.51 -19.44
CA GLN A 350 13.58 1.00 -18.12
C GLN A 350 14.01 -0.48 -18.14
N LEU A 351 14.23 -1.04 -19.32
CA LEU A 351 14.64 -2.43 -19.45
C LEU A 351 16.07 -2.63 -18.94
N ILE A 352 16.26 -3.46 -17.92
CA ILE A 352 17.54 -3.83 -17.32
C ILE A 352 17.66 -5.36 -17.37
N THR A 353 18.74 -5.87 -17.92
CA THR A 353 18.95 -7.33 -18.07
C THR A 353 20.13 -7.85 -17.25
N ARG A 354 20.91 -6.94 -16.65
CA ARG A 354 22.03 -7.26 -15.76
C ARG A 354 22.11 -6.24 -14.63
N ILE A 355 22.18 -6.69 -13.40
CA ILE A 355 22.34 -5.84 -12.22
C ILE A 355 23.70 -6.06 -11.61
N VAL A 356 24.37 -4.97 -11.24
CA VAL A 356 25.64 -4.97 -10.51
C VAL A 356 25.36 -4.45 -9.09
N PRO A 357 25.02 -5.33 -8.14
CA PRO A 357 24.81 -4.90 -6.77
C PRO A 357 26.15 -4.58 -6.12
N VAL A 358 26.19 -3.50 -5.36
CA VAL A 358 27.40 -2.97 -4.73
C VAL A 358 27.08 -2.50 -3.31
N ALA A 359 27.82 -3.00 -2.34
CA ALA A 359 27.82 -2.56 -0.95
C ALA A 359 29.24 -2.10 -0.54
N LYS A 360 29.49 -1.92 0.75
CA LYS A 360 30.81 -1.53 1.27
C LYS A 360 31.46 -2.69 2.03
N ASP A 361 32.75 -2.93 1.74
CA ASP A 361 33.61 -3.84 2.50
C ASP A 361 34.13 -3.16 3.79
N GLU A 362 34.84 -3.85 4.64
CA GLU A 362 35.39 -3.38 5.91
C GLU A 362 36.27 -2.11 5.78
N ASP A 363 37.02 -2.02 4.68
CA ASP A 363 37.91 -0.90 4.37
C ASP A 363 37.20 0.25 3.62
N GLY A 364 35.88 0.14 3.38
CA GLY A 364 35.08 1.11 2.62
C GLY A 364 35.19 0.97 1.11
N SER A 365 35.92 -0.01 0.59
CA SER A 365 35.95 -0.34 -0.82
C SER A 365 34.63 -0.95 -1.29
N ASP A 366 34.43 -1.07 -2.60
CA ASP A 366 33.23 -1.68 -3.16
C ASP A 366 33.26 -3.20 -2.98
N LEU A 367 32.24 -3.72 -2.29
CA LEU A 367 31.96 -5.13 -2.18
C LEU A 367 31.02 -5.58 -3.30
N PHE A 368 31.27 -6.74 -3.92
CA PHE A 368 30.43 -7.36 -4.94
C PHE A 368 29.85 -8.69 -4.46
N VAL A 369 28.85 -9.21 -5.17
CA VAL A 369 28.13 -10.43 -4.78
C VAL A 369 29.03 -11.65 -4.58
N SER A 370 30.15 -11.72 -5.35
CA SER A 370 31.22 -12.70 -5.12
C SER A 370 32.56 -12.17 -5.60
N ASP A 371 33.64 -12.87 -5.26
CA ASP A 371 34.98 -12.48 -5.72
C ASP A 371 35.17 -12.74 -7.22
N ASN A 372 34.42 -13.69 -7.79
CA ASN A 372 34.52 -14.08 -9.19
C ASN A 372 33.49 -13.40 -10.10
N THR A 373 32.32 -13.06 -9.57
CA THR A 373 31.19 -12.51 -10.34
C THR A 373 30.70 -11.24 -9.67
N LYS A 374 30.63 -10.16 -10.45
CA LYS A 374 30.24 -8.82 -9.96
C LYS A 374 28.78 -8.48 -10.24
N TYR A 375 28.03 -9.36 -10.87
CA TYR A 375 26.70 -9.06 -11.39
C TYR A 375 25.76 -10.26 -11.23
N VAL A 376 24.47 -9.97 -11.35
CA VAL A 376 23.37 -10.93 -11.43
C VAL A 376 22.69 -10.72 -12.77
N ASP A 377 22.51 -11.79 -13.53
CA ASP A 377 21.87 -11.78 -14.84
C ASP A 377 20.42 -12.20 -14.76
N SER A 378 19.56 -11.52 -15.52
CA SER A 378 18.19 -11.95 -15.73
C SER A 378 18.13 -13.27 -16.49
N GLN A 379 17.13 -14.08 -16.20
CA GLN A 379 16.79 -15.27 -17.01
C GLN A 379 16.45 -14.93 -18.47
N TYR A 380 16.01 -13.70 -18.73
CA TYR A 380 15.62 -13.19 -20.06
C TYR A 380 16.74 -12.44 -20.79
N ILE A 381 17.99 -12.46 -20.27
CA ILE A 381 19.11 -11.68 -20.85
C ILE A 381 19.34 -11.97 -22.33
N ASN A 382 19.10 -13.22 -22.78
CA ASN A 382 19.26 -13.66 -24.16
C ASN A 382 18.07 -13.31 -25.07
N ASN A 383 16.97 -12.80 -24.53
CA ASN A 383 15.79 -12.41 -25.31
C ASN A 383 15.98 -11.04 -25.96
N TYR A 384 17.03 -10.31 -25.59
CA TYR A 384 17.28 -8.96 -26.07
C TYR A 384 18.64 -8.87 -26.79
N PRO A 385 18.74 -8.05 -27.84
CA PRO A 385 19.98 -7.96 -28.64
C PRO A 385 21.11 -7.23 -27.91
N ARG A 386 20.83 -6.57 -26.77
CA ARG A 386 21.80 -5.80 -26.00
C ARG A 386 21.61 -6.03 -24.51
N ILE A 387 22.72 -6.26 -23.81
CA ILE A 387 22.74 -6.26 -22.35
C ILE A 387 22.59 -4.81 -21.86
N ARG A 388 21.64 -4.58 -20.97
CA ARG A 388 21.41 -3.30 -20.29
C ARG A 388 21.72 -3.47 -18.82
N MET A 389 22.61 -2.66 -18.29
CA MET A 389 23.16 -2.81 -16.95
C MET A 389 22.68 -1.69 -16.04
N GLU A 390 22.37 -2.07 -14.81
CA GLU A 390 22.11 -1.15 -13.70
C GLU A 390 23.09 -1.42 -12.56
N ARG A 391 23.55 -0.36 -11.88
CA ARG A 391 24.28 -0.48 -10.61
C ARG A 391 23.32 -0.31 -9.46
N LEU A 392 23.06 -1.38 -8.72
CA LEU A 392 22.21 -1.36 -7.54
C LEU A 392 23.09 -1.13 -6.31
N ARG A 393 22.84 -0.03 -5.61
CA ARG A 393 23.51 0.24 -4.35
C ARG A 393 22.73 -0.41 -3.22
N VAL A 394 23.36 -1.35 -2.53
CA VAL A 394 22.81 -2.01 -1.34
C VAL A 394 23.38 -1.31 -0.11
N ASP A 395 22.51 -0.85 0.76
CA ASP A 395 22.91 -0.19 2.00
C ASP A 395 23.44 -1.23 2.99
N GLY A 396 24.69 -1.06 3.36
CA GLY A 396 25.39 -1.91 4.31
C GLY A 396 26.89 -1.82 4.14
N GLN A 397 27.58 -2.01 5.25
CA GLN A 397 29.03 -2.16 5.28
C GLN A 397 29.40 -3.36 6.14
N VAL A 398 30.38 -4.13 5.69
CA VAL A 398 30.92 -5.24 6.49
C VAL A 398 31.52 -4.67 7.79
N GLY A 399 31.12 -5.23 8.92
CA GLY A 399 31.69 -4.82 10.22
C GLY A 399 33.15 -5.25 10.32
N LYS A 400 33.95 -4.44 11.01
CA LYS A 400 35.31 -4.83 11.35
C LYS A 400 35.23 -5.99 12.37
N ASP A 401 36.04 -7.01 12.16
CA ASP A 401 36.17 -8.15 13.06
C ASP A 401 36.94 -7.75 14.34
N ASP A 402 36.37 -6.80 15.10
CA ASP A 402 36.91 -6.34 16.38
C ASP A 402 36.24 -7.01 17.59
N GLY A 403 35.40 -8.05 17.31
CA GLY A 403 34.65 -8.77 18.34
C GLY A 403 33.43 -8.02 18.87
N SER A 404 33.09 -6.84 18.33
CA SER A 404 31.86 -6.11 18.67
C SER A 404 30.76 -6.46 17.68
N GLU A 405 30.12 -7.61 17.81
CA GLU A 405 28.83 -7.87 17.17
C GLU A 405 27.78 -6.93 17.79
N THR A 406 27.62 -5.78 17.18
CA THR A 406 26.38 -5.01 17.37
C THR A 406 25.35 -5.54 16.40
N ASP A 407 24.07 -5.57 16.77
CA ASP A 407 22.91 -5.95 15.90
C ASP A 407 22.83 -5.12 14.58
N THR A 408 23.80 -4.28 14.32
CA THR A 408 23.89 -3.34 13.19
C THR A 408 25.03 -3.65 12.22
N THR A 409 25.85 -4.67 12.47
CA THR A 409 26.99 -5.00 11.61
C THR A 409 26.73 -6.22 10.74
N TRP A 410 26.99 -6.06 9.46
CA TRP A 410 26.88 -7.14 8.49
C TRP A 410 28.14 -8.00 8.48
N THR A 411 27.96 -9.32 8.47
CA THR A 411 29.05 -10.21 8.02
C THR A 411 29.14 -10.14 6.49
N LYS A 412 30.36 -10.36 5.94
CA LYS A 412 30.56 -10.33 4.48
C LYS A 412 29.66 -11.33 3.73
N ALA A 413 29.43 -12.50 4.32
CA ALA A 413 28.56 -13.52 3.74
C ALA A 413 27.08 -13.08 3.73
N ALA A 414 26.57 -12.57 4.87
CA ALA A 414 25.19 -12.11 4.98
C ALA A 414 24.90 -10.89 4.09
N LEU A 415 25.87 -9.98 3.97
CA LEU A 415 25.73 -8.82 3.08
C LEU A 415 25.71 -9.23 1.60
N ARG A 416 26.54 -10.19 1.20
CA ARG A 416 26.51 -10.75 -0.17
C ARG A 416 25.20 -11.48 -0.48
N GLU A 417 24.65 -12.21 0.49
CA GLU A 417 23.34 -12.85 0.35
C GLU A 417 22.23 -11.80 0.16
N GLU A 418 22.24 -10.74 0.95
CA GLU A 418 21.29 -9.63 0.81
C GLU A 418 21.43 -8.93 -0.55
N MET A 419 22.67 -8.68 -1.01
CA MET A 419 22.94 -8.12 -2.33
C MET A 419 22.38 -8.98 -3.46
N GLN A 420 22.55 -10.29 -3.36
CA GLN A 420 21.99 -11.26 -4.32
C GLN A 420 20.46 -11.21 -4.30
N LYS A 421 19.86 -11.25 -3.11
CA LYS A 421 18.41 -11.20 -2.90
C LYS A 421 17.79 -9.92 -3.47
N GLN A 422 18.38 -8.74 -3.21
CA GLN A 422 17.87 -7.49 -3.74
C GLN A 422 18.00 -7.41 -5.27
N ALA A 423 19.09 -7.92 -5.85
CA ALA A 423 19.23 -7.98 -7.30
C ALA A 423 18.21 -8.94 -7.95
N GLU A 424 17.95 -10.10 -7.32
CA GLU A 424 16.93 -11.04 -7.79
C GLU A 424 15.51 -10.47 -7.65
N ALA A 425 15.25 -9.71 -6.58
CA ALA A 425 13.98 -9.01 -6.38
C ALA A 425 13.69 -7.99 -7.50
N ARG A 426 14.71 -7.26 -7.97
CA ARG A 426 14.57 -6.36 -9.13
C ARG A 426 14.06 -7.09 -10.38
N PHE A 427 14.44 -8.35 -10.58
CA PHE A 427 13.95 -9.16 -11.70
C PHE A 427 12.61 -9.85 -11.40
N SER A 428 12.48 -10.46 -10.23
CA SER A 428 11.30 -11.27 -9.91
C SER A 428 10.09 -10.42 -9.54
N VAL A 429 10.32 -9.30 -8.88
CA VAL A 429 9.31 -8.39 -8.33
C VAL A 429 9.11 -7.19 -9.25
N ASP A 430 10.14 -6.36 -9.41
CA ASP A 430 10.06 -5.13 -10.19
C ASP A 430 9.96 -5.38 -11.69
N LYS A 431 10.27 -6.60 -12.14
CA LYS A 431 10.21 -7.01 -13.55
C LYS A 431 11.01 -6.07 -14.47
N VAL A 432 12.13 -5.52 -13.98
CA VAL A 432 12.95 -4.56 -14.74
C VAL A 432 13.58 -5.15 -15.99
N ASP A 433 13.66 -6.49 -16.07
CA ASP A 433 14.14 -7.25 -17.22
C ASP A 433 13.07 -7.46 -18.29
N GLN A 434 11.99 -6.75 -18.17
CA GLN A 434 10.82 -6.91 -19.03
C GLN A 434 10.41 -5.57 -19.63
N LEU A 435 9.75 -5.60 -20.82
CA LEU A 435 9.21 -4.41 -21.46
C LEU A 435 8.07 -3.86 -20.58
N ARG A 436 8.08 -2.58 -20.35
CA ARG A 436 7.02 -1.93 -19.58
C ARG A 436 5.79 -1.74 -20.44
N HIS A 437 4.66 -2.23 -19.94
CA HIS A 437 3.35 -2.01 -20.52
C HIS A 437 2.58 -1.02 -19.64
N GLU A 438 2.03 0.00 -20.27
CA GLU A 438 1.15 0.97 -19.65
C GLU A 438 -0.16 0.95 -20.41
N ILE A 439 -1.23 0.52 -19.76
CA ILE A 439 -2.56 0.42 -20.35
C ILE A 439 -3.45 1.44 -19.66
N THR A 440 -3.97 2.40 -20.42
CA THR A 440 -5.01 3.32 -19.97
C THR A 440 -6.30 2.93 -20.67
N ILE A 441 -7.35 2.74 -19.89
CA ILE A 441 -8.66 2.34 -20.42
C ILE A 441 -9.68 3.39 -20.03
N ASP A 442 -10.36 3.93 -21.03
CA ASP A 442 -11.54 4.76 -20.84
C ASP A 442 -12.77 3.86 -20.85
N PHE A 443 -13.61 3.96 -19.85
CA PHE A 443 -14.78 3.12 -19.69
C PHE A 443 -15.96 3.85 -19.05
N VAL A 444 -17.15 3.27 -19.19
CA VAL A 444 -18.36 3.71 -18.51
C VAL A 444 -18.71 2.72 -17.40
N ARG A 445 -18.91 3.21 -16.20
CA ARG A 445 -19.54 2.42 -15.14
C ARG A 445 -21.04 2.38 -15.39
N LEU A 446 -21.52 1.25 -15.90
CA LEU A 446 -22.95 1.08 -16.18
C LEU A 446 -23.80 1.25 -14.91
N GLY A 447 -23.29 0.86 -13.73
CA GLY A 447 -23.96 1.04 -12.45
C GLY A 447 -24.20 2.50 -12.04
N ASP A 448 -23.54 3.46 -12.68
CA ASP A 448 -23.78 4.90 -12.46
C ASP A 448 -24.95 5.42 -13.32
N THR A 449 -25.45 4.60 -14.27
CA THR A 449 -26.65 4.89 -15.03
C THR A 449 -27.91 4.44 -14.25
N GLU A 450 -29.05 5.07 -14.53
CA GLU A 450 -30.28 4.79 -13.79
C GLU A 450 -30.81 3.38 -14.04
N GLU A 451 -30.59 2.86 -15.26
CA GLU A 451 -31.02 1.52 -15.66
C GLU A 451 -30.22 0.40 -14.97
N TYR A 452 -28.95 0.64 -14.64
CA TYR A 452 -28.06 -0.37 -14.06
C TYR A 452 -27.69 -0.08 -12.59
N ARG A 453 -28.32 0.89 -11.94
CA ARG A 453 -28.05 1.28 -10.55
C ARG A 453 -28.11 0.11 -9.56
N GLN A 454 -28.99 -0.86 -9.79
CA GLN A 454 -29.10 -2.07 -8.99
C GLN A 454 -27.86 -2.99 -9.04
N PHE A 455 -26.98 -2.80 -10.01
CA PHE A 455 -25.74 -3.55 -10.19
C PHE A 455 -24.50 -2.74 -9.77
N LYS A 456 -24.67 -1.57 -9.15
CA LYS A 456 -23.59 -0.68 -8.75
C LYS A 456 -22.56 -1.41 -7.86
N ASP A 457 -23.03 -2.27 -6.98
CA ASP A 457 -22.17 -3.03 -6.07
C ASP A 457 -21.30 -4.09 -6.78
N LEU A 458 -21.72 -4.59 -7.94
CA LEU A 458 -20.95 -5.51 -8.78
C LEU A 458 -19.89 -4.82 -9.64
N GLN A 459 -19.89 -3.48 -9.66
CA GLN A 459 -18.96 -2.67 -10.45
C GLN A 459 -18.02 -1.84 -9.57
N ARG A 460 -17.79 -2.30 -8.35
CA ARG A 460 -16.80 -1.69 -7.45
C ARG A 460 -15.40 -1.93 -8.01
N VAL A 461 -14.65 -0.86 -8.13
CA VAL A 461 -13.24 -0.88 -8.56
C VAL A 461 -12.44 -0.03 -7.59
N ARG A 462 -11.39 -0.61 -7.04
CA ARG A 462 -10.52 0.03 -6.03
C ARG A 462 -9.08 0.03 -6.54
N LEU A 463 -8.24 0.86 -5.95
CA LEU A 463 -6.80 0.72 -6.12
C LEU A 463 -6.34 -0.68 -5.67
N TYR A 464 -5.43 -1.26 -6.42
CA TYR A 464 -4.88 -2.61 -6.23
C TYR A 464 -5.85 -3.77 -6.55
N ASP A 465 -7.09 -3.49 -6.94
CA ASP A 465 -7.96 -4.55 -7.46
C ASP A 465 -7.45 -5.07 -8.80
N THR A 466 -7.67 -6.36 -9.04
CA THR A 466 -7.41 -6.98 -10.33
C THR A 466 -8.66 -6.89 -11.20
N VAL A 467 -8.47 -6.43 -12.43
CA VAL A 467 -9.53 -6.25 -13.45
C VAL A 467 -9.14 -7.01 -14.70
N ILE A 468 -10.07 -7.68 -15.34
CA ILE A 468 -9.85 -8.27 -16.66
C ILE A 468 -10.31 -7.27 -17.74
N ALA A 469 -9.39 -6.92 -18.63
CA ALA A 469 -9.64 -6.03 -19.76
C ALA A 469 -9.53 -6.81 -21.07
N GLU A 470 -10.59 -6.73 -21.90
CA GLU A 470 -10.71 -7.49 -23.14
C GLU A 470 -11.07 -6.58 -24.31
N ASP A 471 -10.22 -6.58 -25.34
CA ASP A 471 -10.50 -5.97 -26.63
C ASP A 471 -10.12 -6.92 -27.78
N PRO A 472 -11.10 -7.65 -28.34
CA PRO A 472 -10.85 -8.61 -29.42
C PRO A 472 -10.25 -7.99 -30.69
N ARG A 473 -10.42 -6.69 -30.93
CA ARG A 473 -9.90 -6.01 -32.13
C ARG A 473 -8.37 -5.99 -32.18
N ILE A 474 -7.73 -6.01 -31.01
CA ILE A 474 -6.28 -5.96 -30.86
C ILE A 474 -5.73 -7.20 -30.13
N ASP A 475 -6.55 -8.25 -30.06
CA ASP A 475 -6.24 -9.51 -29.35
C ASP A 475 -5.77 -9.26 -27.90
N LEU A 476 -6.41 -8.31 -27.22
CA LEU A 476 -6.13 -7.95 -25.84
C LEU A 476 -7.07 -8.72 -24.91
N SER A 477 -6.51 -9.58 -24.07
CA SER A 477 -7.19 -10.16 -22.91
C SER A 477 -6.17 -10.24 -21.79
N VAL A 478 -6.28 -9.34 -20.81
CA VAL A 478 -5.25 -9.16 -19.78
C VAL A 478 -5.88 -9.00 -18.41
N SER A 479 -5.25 -9.60 -17.41
CA SER A 479 -5.49 -9.33 -16.00
C SER A 479 -4.57 -8.19 -15.58
N VAL A 480 -5.13 -7.11 -15.07
CA VAL A 480 -4.42 -5.86 -14.79
C VAL A 480 -4.78 -5.32 -13.42
N GLU A 481 -3.81 -4.70 -12.75
CA GLU A 481 -4.03 -4.02 -11.46
C GLU A 481 -4.45 -2.56 -11.69
N VAL A 482 -5.40 -2.08 -10.91
CA VAL A 482 -5.79 -0.67 -10.91
C VAL A 482 -4.74 0.14 -10.15
N VAL A 483 -4.02 0.99 -10.86
CA VAL A 483 -2.92 1.81 -10.30
C VAL A 483 -3.24 3.29 -10.19
N GLU A 484 -4.25 3.77 -10.88
CA GLU A 484 -4.68 5.17 -10.81
C GLU A 484 -6.18 5.29 -10.99
N ILE A 485 -6.81 6.16 -10.22
CA ILE A 485 -8.23 6.49 -10.30
C ILE A 485 -8.37 8.00 -10.39
N GLU A 486 -9.15 8.48 -11.36
CA GLU A 486 -9.63 9.85 -11.39
C GLU A 486 -11.11 9.90 -11.02
N PHE A 487 -11.45 10.76 -10.07
CA PHE A 487 -12.79 10.92 -9.53
C PHE A 487 -13.27 12.36 -9.64
N ASP A 488 -14.46 12.56 -10.19
CA ASP A 488 -15.16 13.83 -10.23
C ASP A 488 -15.99 14.00 -8.94
N ALA A 489 -15.48 14.83 -8.02
CA ALA A 489 -16.11 15.04 -6.73
C ALA A 489 -17.38 15.92 -6.77
N VAL A 490 -17.64 16.60 -7.89
CA VAL A 490 -18.89 17.36 -8.09
C VAL A 490 -20.03 16.44 -8.49
N ASN A 491 -19.76 15.54 -9.43
CA ASN A 491 -20.75 14.59 -9.96
C ASN A 491 -20.68 13.21 -9.30
N GLU A 492 -19.75 13.03 -8.33
CA GLU A 492 -19.57 11.82 -7.52
C GLU A 492 -19.40 10.55 -8.36
N ARG A 493 -18.54 10.61 -9.39
CA ARG A 493 -18.28 9.50 -10.32
C ARG A 493 -16.80 9.35 -10.66
N ILE A 494 -16.38 8.11 -10.91
CA ILE A 494 -15.07 7.82 -11.49
C ILE A 494 -15.09 8.22 -12.97
N THR A 495 -14.11 9.02 -13.38
CA THR A 495 -13.99 9.52 -14.76
C THR A 495 -12.95 8.76 -15.57
N ALA A 496 -11.91 8.25 -14.92
CA ALA A 496 -10.88 7.45 -15.59
C ALA A 496 -10.24 6.45 -14.64
N LEU A 497 -9.79 5.32 -15.20
CA LEU A 497 -8.91 4.36 -14.54
C LEU A 497 -7.65 4.17 -15.37
N LYS A 498 -6.51 4.10 -14.68
CA LYS A 498 -5.27 3.62 -15.27
C LYS A 498 -4.93 2.26 -14.69
N LEU A 499 -4.63 1.34 -15.57
CA LEU A 499 -4.33 -0.03 -15.25
C LEU A 499 -2.86 -0.30 -15.56
N SER A 500 -2.18 -1.04 -14.68
CA SER A 500 -0.83 -1.52 -14.91
C SER A 500 -0.85 -3.02 -15.00
N ASN A 501 -0.13 -3.58 -15.95
CA ASN A 501 -0.06 -5.01 -16.12
C ASN A 501 1.32 -5.52 -15.75
N ILE A 502 1.37 -6.29 -14.68
CA ILE A 502 2.56 -7.03 -14.29
C ILE A 502 2.64 -8.35 -15.08
N GLU A 503 1.51 -8.92 -15.52
CA GLU A 503 1.43 -10.22 -16.18
C GLU A 503 1.27 -10.19 -17.71
N ALA A 504 0.77 -9.12 -18.33
CA ALA A 504 0.61 -8.98 -19.80
C ALA A 504 1.94 -9.06 -20.56
N TYR A 505 2.98 -9.11 -19.85
CA TYR A 505 4.35 -9.16 -20.29
C TYR A 505 4.71 -10.42 -21.09
N ASN A 506 4.10 -11.55 -20.79
CA ASN A 506 4.38 -12.81 -21.47
C ASN A 506 3.80 -12.90 -22.92
N LEU A 507 3.06 -11.88 -23.35
CA LEU A 507 2.31 -11.92 -24.61
C LEU A 507 3.13 -11.79 -25.89
N ARG A 508 4.36 -11.25 -25.85
CA ARG A 508 5.14 -10.97 -27.07
C ARG A 508 6.57 -11.48 -27.11
N ASN A 509 7.01 -12.25 -26.14
CA ASN A 509 8.43 -12.66 -26.07
C ASN A 509 8.78 -13.99 -26.72
N THR A 510 7.84 -14.67 -27.29
CA THR A 510 8.13 -15.82 -28.17
C THR A 510 7.75 -15.42 -29.58
N ALA A 511 8.66 -15.64 -30.51
CA ALA A 511 8.43 -15.48 -31.94
C ALA A 511 7.24 -16.34 -32.38
N GLY A 512 6.06 -15.71 -32.42
CA GLY A 512 4.79 -16.38 -32.66
C GLY A 512 3.91 -16.25 -31.42
N PHE A 513 2.85 -15.51 -31.56
CA PHE A 513 1.78 -15.28 -30.61
C PHE A 513 1.58 -16.40 -29.59
N ASN A 514 2.05 -16.20 -28.35
CA ASN A 514 1.60 -17.04 -27.26
C ASN A 514 0.27 -16.48 -26.75
N VAL A 515 -0.74 -17.29 -26.88
CA VAL A 515 -2.08 -17.03 -26.39
C VAL A 515 -2.03 -16.97 -24.86
N LEU A 516 -2.57 -15.92 -24.28
CA LEU A 516 -2.77 -15.85 -22.81
C LEU A 516 -3.60 -17.04 -22.35
N ASN A 517 -3.30 -17.54 -21.16
CA ASN A 517 -3.98 -18.70 -20.59
C ASN A 517 -5.51 -18.58 -20.57
N ASN A 518 -6.06 -17.37 -20.58
CA ASN A 518 -7.51 -17.12 -20.54
C ASN A 518 -8.12 -16.74 -21.90
N SER A 519 -7.33 -16.64 -22.98
CA SER A 519 -7.83 -16.31 -24.31
C SER A 519 -7.81 -17.49 -25.28
N ILE A 520 -7.64 -18.71 -24.78
CA ILE A 520 -7.68 -19.93 -25.59
C ILE A 520 -9.14 -20.26 -25.89
N THR A 521 -9.57 -19.91 -27.09
CA THR A 521 -10.85 -20.42 -27.64
C THR A 521 -10.60 -21.80 -28.26
N GLY A 522 -11.61 -22.69 -28.22
CA GLY A 522 -11.48 -24.08 -28.67
C GLY A 522 -10.95 -24.25 -30.10
N ASP A 523 -11.14 -23.25 -30.95
CA ASP A 523 -10.70 -23.19 -32.36
C ASP A 523 -9.21 -22.87 -32.54
N LYS A 524 -8.51 -22.45 -31.48
CA LYS A 524 -7.05 -22.18 -31.50
C LYS A 524 -6.20 -23.31 -30.90
N LEU A 525 -6.85 -24.36 -30.40
CA LEU A 525 -6.18 -25.56 -29.89
C LEU A 525 -6.09 -26.61 -30.96
N THR A 526 -4.94 -27.28 -31.07
CA THR A 526 -4.89 -28.55 -31.84
C THR A 526 -5.81 -29.56 -31.16
N ASP A 527 -6.49 -30.42 -31.92
CA ASP A 527 -7.54 -31.32 -31.44
C ASP A 527 -7.19 -32.09 -30.15
N GLU A 528 -5.92 -32.50 -29.95
CA GLU A 528 -5.49 -33.24 -28.78
C GLU A 528 -5.30 -32.34 -27.54
N ALA A 529 -4.77 -31.13 -27.70
CA ALA A 529 -4.59 -30.18 -26.58
C ALA A 529 -5.92 -29.55 -26.17
N GLY A 530 -6.83 -29.31 -27.12
CA GLY A 530 -8.19 -28.86 -26.87
C GLY A 530 -9.00 -29.83 -26.03
N ALA A 531 -8.92 -31.12 -26.35
CA ALA A 531 -9.62 -32.16 -25.60
C ALA A 531 -9.11 -32.31 -24.15
N ALA A 532 -7.81 -32.11 -23.91
CA ALA A 532 -7.23 -32.22 -22.57
C ALA A 532 -7.61 -31.03 -21.66
N ILE A 533 -7.75 -29.83 -22.21
CA ILE A 533 -8.11 -28.62 -21.43
C ILE A 533 -9.63 -28.56 -21.19
N VAL A 534 -10.45 -28.88 -22.20
CA VAL A 534 -11.92 -28.90 -22.06
C VAL A 534 -12.38 -30.02 -21.12
N GLY A 535 -11.64 -31.13 -21.05
CA GLY A 535 -11.92 -32.23 -20.10
C GLY A 535 -11.63 -31.90 -18.63
N THR A 536 -10.88 -30.82 -18.33
CA THR A 536 -10.58 -30.38 -16.97
C THR A 536 -11.41 -29.20 -16.48
N VAL A 537 -12.02 -28.42 -17.39
CA VAL A 537 -12.99 -27.39 -17.05
C VAL A 537 -14.36 -28.07 -17.04
N LYS A 538 -14.91 -28.31 -15.88
CA LYS A 538 -16.23 -28.95 -15.76
C LYS A 538 -17.25 -28.23 -16.63
N ASP A 539 -17.96 -29.00 -17.42
CA ASP A 539 -19.06 -28.55 -18.30
C ASP A 539 -20.05 -27.60 -17.59
N ASP A 540 -20.22 -27.75 -16.28
CA ASP A 540 -21.11 -26.93 -15.42
C ASP A 540 -20.72 -25.44 -15.42
N ALA A 541 -19.43 -25.08 -15.36
CA ALA A 541 -18.99 -23.69 -15.32
C ALA A 541 -19.11 -23.02 -16.71
N VAL A 542 -18.93 -23.79 -17.78
CA VAL A 542 -19.11 -23.33 -19.16
C VAL A 542 -20.59 -23.18 -19.50
N GLU A 543 -21.43 -24.10 -19.03
CA GLU A 543 -22.87 -24.03 -19.18
C GLU A 543 -23.48 -22.88 -18.37
N GLU A 544 -23.00 -22.63 -17.16
CA GLU A 544 -23.42 -21.50 -16.33
C GLU A 544 -22.99 -20.14 -16.93
N ALA A 545 -21.75 -20.04 -17.44
CA ALA A 545 -21.29 -18.85 -18.16
C ALA A 545 -22.04 -18.64 -19.47
N LYS A 546 -22.34 -19.69 -20.24
CA LYS A 546 -23.14 -19.61 -21.45
C LYS A 546 -24.59 -19.24 -21.16
N ALA A 547 -25.19 -19.79 -20.10
CA ALA A 547 -26.55 -19.44 -19.67
C ALA A 547 -26.65 -17.98 -19.26
N TYR A 548 -25.65 -17.47 -18.54
CA TYR A 548 -25.56 -16.06 -18.15
C TYR A 548 -25.37 -15.13 -19.36
N THR A 549 -24.44 -15.46 -20.25
CA THR A 549 -24.15 -14.67 -21.48
C THR A 549 -25.34 -14.70 -22.46
N ASN A 550 -25.93 -15.86 -22.67
CA ASN A 550 -27.09 -16.00 -23.55
C ASN A 550 -28.37 -15.37 -22.96
N GLY A 551 -28.55 -15.42 -21.64
CA GLY A 551 -29.64 -14.74 -20.95
C GLY A 551 -29.55 -13.22 -21.10
N THR A 552 -28.35 -12.67 -20.93
CA THR A 552 -28.09 -11.22 -21.07
C THR A 552 -28.20 -10.76 -22.53
N ALA A 553 -27.64 -11.53 -23.47
CA ALA A 553 -27.73 -11.23 -24.90
C ALA A 553 -29.17 -11.32 -25.39
N TYR A 554 -29.95 -12.30 -24.94
CA TYR A 554 -31.36 -12.43 -25.30
C TYR A 554 -32.21 -11.28 -24.74
N THR A 555 -31.91 -10.82 -23.52
CA THR A 555 -32.59 -9.68 -22.89
C THR A 555 -32.27 -8.37 -23.62
N ILE A 556 -31.01 -8.15 -24.03
CA ILE A 556 -30.60 -6.98 -24.80
C ILE A 556 -31.21 -7.02 -26.20
N GLN A 557 -31.18 -8.16 -26.86
CA GLN A 557 -31.72 -8.32 -28.23
C GLN A 557 -33.23 -8.13 -28.26
N SER A 558 -33.98 -8.68 -27.27
CA SER A 558 -35.42 -8.47 -27.17
C SER A 558 -35.77 -7.02 -26.81
N TRP A 559 -34.95 -6.34 -26.03
CA TRP A 559 -35.13 -4.92 -25.70
C TRP A 559 -34.84 -4.00 -26.88
N VAL A 560 -33.77 -4.27 -27.65
CA VAL A 560 -33.42 -3.52 -28.90
C VAL A 560 -34.53 -3.69 -29.93
N SER A 561 -35.01 -4.92 -30.16
CA SER A 561 -36.10 -5.17 -31.09
C SER A 561 -37.41 -4.50 -30.66
N ALA A 562 -37.68 -4.46 -29.37
CA ALA A 562 -38.88 -3.80 -28.84
C ALA A 562 -38.87 -2.26 -28.93
N ASN A 563 -37.68 -1.66 -28.91
CA ASN A 563 -37.55 -0.21 -28.79
C ASN A 563 -36.96 0.52 -30.00
N PHE A 564 -36.25 -0.19 -30.88
CA PHE A 564 -35.52 0.41 -32.02
C PHE A 564 -35.79 -0.20 -33.40
N GLU A 565 -36.54 -1.30 -33.50
CA GLU A 565 -36.98 -1.73 -34.85
C GLU A 565 -38.05 -0.78 -35.40
N PRO A 566 -37.90 -0.28 -36.64
CA PRO A 566 -38.93 0.58 -37.23
C PRO A 566 -40.21 -0.21 -37.34
N LYS A 567 -41.27 0.27 -36.70
CA LYS A 567 -42.60 -0.26 -36.93
C LYS A 567 -42.89 -0.16 -38.40
N SER A 568 -42.99 -1.30 -39.10
CA SER A 568 -43.42 -1.35 -40.47
C SER A 568 -44.76 -0.64 -40.57
N GLY A 569 -44.78 0.52 -41.22
CA GLY A 569 -46.00 1.26 -41.49
C GLY A 569 -46.92 0.41 -42.35
N GLY A 570 -48.03 -0.03 -41.78
CA GLY A 570 -49.15 -0.50 -42.53
C GLY A 570 -49.73 0.69 -43.29
N GLY A 571 -49.57 0.66 -44.62
CA GLY A 571 -50.30 1.56 -45.48
C GLY A 571 -51.73 1.06 -45.65
N GLU A 572 -52.66 1.95 -45.41
CA GLU A 572 -53.83 2.25 -46.22
C GLU A 572 -54.33 3.62 -45.83
#